data_7e3a34ba7b15452b8a81fcd4589229ae
#
_entry.id   7e3a34ba7b15452b8a81fcd4589229ae
#
_cell.length_a   1.000
_cell.length_b   1.000
_cell.length_c   1.000
_cell.angle_alpha   90.00
_cell.angle_beta   90.00
_cell.angle_gamma   90.00
#
_symmetry.space_group_name_H-M   'P 1'
#
loop_
_entity.id
_entity.type
_entity.pdbx_description
1 polymer ?
#
loop_
_entity_poly.entity_id
_entity_poly.type
_entity_poly.pdbx_seq_one_letter_code
_entity_poly.pdbx_strand_id
1 'polypeptide(L)'
;AMKEIVTPEEMEVAVFSDDKQTREENIRQVTAKLEEAFADNEEWLAVLGEAVYQYQKKTVRKMILKDHKRPDGREIDQIRPLAAEVDLIPRVHGSAMFTRGQTQICNICTLAPLSEAQKLDGLDEAETVKRYMHHYNFPSYSVGETKPSRGPGRREIGHGALAERALLPVLPSEAEFPYAIRTVSETFESNG
;
A
#
# COMPACT_ATOMS: atom_id res chain seq x y z
N ALA A 1 18.43 -3.75 30.47
CA ALA A 1 17.62 -4.98 30.53
C ALA A 1 17.34 -5.53 29.13
N MET A 2 16.48 -4.89 28.30
CA MET A 2 16.07 -5.40 26.98
C MET A 2 17.25 -5.72 26.03
N LYS A 3 18.25 -4.85 25.96
CA LYS A 3 19.44 -5.02 25.10
C LYS A 3 20.44 -6.07 25.59
N GLU A 4 20.29 -6.58 26.77
CA GLU A 4 21.08 -7.68 27.34
C GLU A 4 20.48 -9.02 26.95
N ILE A 5 19.17 -9.06 26.67
CA ILE A 5 18.41 -10.24 26.26
C ILE A 5 18.37 -10.37 24.74
N VAL A 6 18.11 -9.26 24.06
CA VAL A 6 18.12 -9.14 22.60
C VAL A 6 19.17 -8.10 22.21
N THR A 7 20.27 -8.58 21.67
CA THR A 7 21.39 -7.70 21.28
C THR A 7 21.01 -6.80 20.09
N PRO A 8 21.74 -5.69 19.88
CA PRO A 8 21.52 -4.85 18.70
C PRO A 8 21.68 -5.61 17.38
N GLU A 9 22.59 -6.59 17.33
CA GLU A 9 22.85 -7.43 16.17
C GLU A 9 21.68 -8.38 15.91
N GLU A 10 21.11 -9.00 16.95
CA GLU A 10 19.92 -9.84 16.82
C GLU A 10 18.71 -9.03 16.33
N MET A 11 18.51 -7.81 16.84
CA MET A 11 17.44 -6.92 16.38
C MET A 11 17.67 -6.47 14.93
N GLU A 12 18.90 -6.22 14.53
CA GLU A 12 19.24 -5.86 13.15
C GLU A 12 18.92 -7.00 12.18
N VAL A 13 19.26 -8.23 12.54
CA VAL A 13 18.91 -9.43 11.75
C VAL A 13 17.39 -9.59 11.68
N ALA A 14 16.67 -9.38 12.78
CA ALA A 14 15.21 -9.53 12.84
C ALA A 14 14.46 -8.52 11.95
N VAL A 15 14.96 -7.29 11.83
CA VAL A 15 14.32 -6.25 10.98
C VAL A 15 14.78 -6.30 9.53
N PHE A 16 15.86 -7.03 9.21
CA PHE A 16 16.44 -7.11 7.87
C PHE A 16 15.81 -8.26 7.08
N SER A 17 14.82 -7.95 6.27
CA SER A 17 14.22 -8.88 5.31
C SER A 17 13.48 -8.10 4.22
N ASP A 18 13.58 -8.53 2.98
CA ASP A 18 12.80 -8.03 1.85
C ASP A 18 11.33 -8.49 1.90
N ASP A 19 11.09 -9.67 2.53
CA ASP A 19 9.75 -10.20 2.73
C ASP A 19 9.13 -9.71 4.05
N LYS A 20 7.90 -9.19 3.95
CA LYS A 20 7.16 -8.67 5.11
C LYS A 20 6.82 -9.77 6.12
N GLN A 21 6.35 -10.93 5.65
CA GLN A 21 5.91 -12.02 6.53
C GLN A 21 7.08 -12.57 7.33
N THR A 22 8.21 -12.78 6.68
CA THR A 22 9.45 -13.22 7.33
C THR A 22 9.92 -12.22 8.38
N ARG A 23 9.87 -10.91 8.07
CA ARG A 23 10.23 -9.87 9.02
C ARG A 23 9.29 -9.83 10.22
N GLU A 24 7.99 -9.91 10.01
CA GLU A 24 7.00 -9.94 11.10
C GLU A 24 7.18 -11.17 12.00
N GLU A 25 7.48 -12.33 11.43
CA GLU A 25 7.76 -13.54 12.19
C GLU A 25 9.04 -13.42 13.03
N ASN A 26 10.12 -12.89 12.44
CA ASN A 26 11.37 -12.64 13.18
C ASN A 26 11.13 -11.68 14.38
N ILE A 27 10.37 -10.62 14.17
CA ILE A 27 10.02 -9.67 15.24
C ILE A 27 9.14 -10.35 16.30
N ARG A 28 8.22 -11.22 15.91
CA ARG A 28 7.38 -11.99 16.84
C ARG A 28 8.23 -12.91 17.71
N GLN A 29 9.24 -13.59 17.14
CA GLN A 29 10.18 -14.43 17.89
C GLN A 29 11.01 -13.61 18.89
N VAL A 30 11.51 -12.45 18.49
CA VAL A 30 12.21 -11.51 19.38
C VAL A 30 11.30 -11.04 20.52
N THR A 31 10.04 -10.74 20.22
CA THR A 31 9.06 -10.31 21.22
C THR A 31 8.77 -11.43 22.21
N ALA A 32 8.53 -12.66 21.74
CA ALA A 32 8.29 -13.81 22.59
C ALA A 32 9.47 -14.12 23.52
N LYS A 33 10.71 -14.00 23.03
CA LYS A 33 11.92 -14.11 23.89
C LYS A 33 11.95 -13.08 25.01
N LEU A 34 11.50 -11.87 24.75
CA LEU A 34 11.43 -10.81 25.76
C LEU A 34 10.25 -11.02 26.74
N GLU A 35 9.10 -11.50 26.25
CA GLU A 35 7.95 -11.85 27.08
C GLU A 35 8.30 -12.94 28.09
N GLU A 36 9.01 -13.97 27.63
CA GLU A 36 9.48 -15.06 28.50
C GLU A 36 10.48 -14.54 29.56
N ALA A 37 11.42 -13.69 29.15
CA ALA A 37 12.42 -13.14 30.05
C ALA A 37 11.86 -12.15 31.09
N PHE A 38 10.72 -11.54 30.83
CA PHE A 38 10.06 -10.59 31.71
C PHE A 38 8.74 -11.13 32.30
N ALA A 39 8.50 -12.43 32.20
CA ALA A 39 7.23 -13.08 32.64
C ALA A 39 6.85 -12.75 34.11
N ASP A 40 7.82 -12.55 34.98
CA ASP A 40 7.62 -12.24 36.40
C ASP A 40 7.39 -10.73 36.68
N ASN A 41 7.35 -9.88 35.64
CA ASN A 41 7.23 -8.43 35.82
C ASN A 41 6.08 -7.84 34.97
N GLU A 42 4.88 -7.77 35.53
CA GLU A 42 3.67 -7.27 34.87
C GLU A 42 3.81 -5.82 34.37
N GLU A 43 4.53 -4.96 35.11
CA GLU A 43 4.72 -3.55 34.69
C GLU A 43 5.53 -3.46 33.40
N TRP A 44 6.53 -4.33 33.24
CA TRP A 44 7.36 -4.36 32.03
C TRP A 44 6.62 -4.99 30.87
N LEU A 45 5.84 -6.02 31.11
CA LEU A 45 5.00 -6.64 30.08
C LEU A 45 3.97 -5.64 29.51
N ALA A 46 3.39 -4.80 30.35
CA ALA A 46 2.40 -3.80 29.92
C ALA A 46 2.96 -2.78 28.91
N VAL A 47 4.28 -2.50 28.96
CA VAL A 47 4.94 -1.53 28.06
C VAL A 47 5.85 -2.18 27.01
N LEU A 48 5.94 -3.52 27.02
CA LEU A 48 6.88 -4.26 26.18
C LEU A 48 6.68 -4.01 24.68
N GLY A 49 5.44 -3.98 24.22
CA GLY A 49 5.12 -3.74 22.82
C GLY A 49 5.65 -2.40 22.31
N GLU A 50 5.45 -1.33 23.08
CA GLU A 50 6.00 -0.01 22.75
C GLU A 50 7.53 0.01 22.82
N ALA A 51 8.12 -0.65 23.82
CA ALA A 51 9.56 -0.74 23.96
C ALA A 51 10.23 -1.48 22.79
N VAL A 52 9.65 -2.59 22.33
CA VAL A 52 10.10 -3.34 21.14
C VAL A 52 9.97 -2.47 19.90
N TYR A 53 8.83 -1.80 19.69
CA TYR A 53 8.65 -0.87 18.58
C TYR A 53 9.71 0.24 18.55
N GLN A 54 9.99 0.86 19.69
CA GLN A 54 11.04 1.89 19.80
C GLN A 54 12.44 1.32 19.56
N TYR A 55 12.69 0.08 19.92
CA TYR A 55 13.96 -0.60 19.65
C TYR A 55 14.13 -0.86 18.15
N GLN A 56 13.12 -1.42 17.50
CA GLN A 56 13.10 -1.60 16.04
C GLN A 56 13.35 -0.28 15.32
N LYS A 57 12.59 0.77 15.68
CA LYS A 57 12.71 2.10 15.09
C LYS A 57 14.14 2.67 15.20
N LYS A 58 14.77 2.52 16.36
CA LYS A 58 16.17 2.98 16.58
C LYS A 58 17.16 2.16 15.76
N THR A 59 16.96 0.85 15.67
CA THR A 59 17.81 -0.06 14.89
C THR A 59 17.72 0.27 13.41
N VAL A 60 16.53 0.32 12.84
CA VAL A 60 16.31 0.68 11.42
C VAL A 60 16.89 2.06 11.10
N ARG A 61 16.69 3.02 11.99
CA ARG A 61 17.25 4.37 11.81
C ARG A 61 18.77 4.39 11.82
N LYS A 62 19.42 3.58 12.68
CA LYS A 62 20.88 3.40 12.68
C LYS A 62 21.35 2.78 11.36
N MET A 63 20.70 1.70 10.91
CA MET A 63 21.02 1.03 9.64
C MET A 63 21.00 2.01 8.46
N ILE A 64 19.95 2.82 8.36
CA ILE A 64 19.82 3.78 7.27
C ILE A 64 20.83 4.91 7.35
N LEU A 65 20.99 5.53 8.54
CA LEU A 65 21.79 6.75 8.69
C LEU A 65 23.29 6.52 8.84
N LYS A 66 23.69 5.39 9.43
CA LYS A 66 25.09 5.08 9.70
C LYS A 66 25.66 4.02 8.77
N ASP A 67 24.89 2.95 8.56
CA ASP A 67 25.36 1.79 7.83
C ASP A 67 24.95 1.85 6.34
N HIS A 68 24.14 2.88 5.96
CA HIS A 68 23.60 3.10 4.62
C HIS A 68 22.88 1.88 4.05
N LYS A 69 22.23 1.10 4.93
CA LYS A 69 21.47 -0.10 4.58
C LYS A 69 19.99 0.11 4.84
N ARG A 70 19.16 -0.27 3.89
CA ARG A 70 17.70 -0.32 4.07
C ARG A 70 17.29 -1.69 4.59
N PRO A 71 16.22 -1.80 5.40
CA PRO A 71 15.75 -3.07 5.95
C PRO A 71 15.41 -4.13 4.90
N ASP A 72 15.04 -3.72 3.71
CA ASP A 72 14.71 -4.58 2.57
C ASP A 72 15.90 -4.85 1.62
N GLY A 73 17.12 -4.52 2.04
CA GLY A 73 18.36 -4.80 1.30
C GLY A 73 18.64 -3.89 0.10
N ARG A 74 17.74 -2.93 -0.21
CA ARG A 74 17.95 -1.99 -1.31
C ARG A 74 18.99 -0.91 -0.95
N GLU A 75 19.63 -0.37 -1.96
CA GLU A 75 20.45 0.85 -1.82
C GLU A 75 19.58 2.05 -1.43
N ILE A 76 20.20 3.11 -0.90
CA ILE A 76 19.47 4.28 -0.37
C ILE A 76 18.60 4.96 -1.42
N ASP A 77 19.06 5.07 -2.65
CA ASP A 77 18.39 5.69 -3.81
C ASP A 77 17.68 4.69 -4.74
N GLN A 78 17.83 3.40 -4.49
CA GLN A 78 17.21 2.35 -5.29
C GLN A 78 15.69 2.34 -5.12
N ILE A 79 14.95 2.46 -6.22
CA ILE A 79 13.49 2.23 -6.24
C ILE A 79 13.18 0.73 -6.36
N ARG A 80 11.98 0.33 -5.94
CA ARG A 80 11.51 -1.04 -6.16
C ARG A 80 11.35 -1.33 -7.65
N PRO A 81 11.54 -2.59 -8.09
CA PRO A 81 11.27 -2.97 -9.48
C PRO A 81 9.86 -2.57 -9.89
N LEU A 82 9.73 -2.00 -11.07
CA LEU A 82 8.46 -1.60 -11.67
C LEU A 82 8.19 -2.46 -12.89
N ALA A 83 6.94 -2.92 -13.03
CA ALA A 83 6.43 -3.59 -14.21
C ALA A 83 5.03 -3.10 -14.53
N ALA A 84 4.69 -3.04 -15.80
CA ALA A 84 3.35 -2.72 -16.28
C ALA A 84 2.99 -3.66 -17.43
N GLU A 85 1.82 -4.27 -17.33
CA GLU A 85 1.27 -5.16 -18.33
C GLU A 85 -0.12 -4.69 -18.71
N VAL A 86 -0.49 -4.84 -19.96
CA VAL A 86 -1.80 -4.44 -20.49
C VAL A 86 -2.48 -5.61 -21.16
N ASP A 87 -3.79 -5.49 -21.39
CA ASP A 87 -4.59 -6.49 -22.11
C ASP A 87 -4.65 -7.87 -21.43
N LEU A 88 -4.78 -7.86 -20.10
CA LEU A 88 -4.78 -9.08 -19.29
C LEU A 88 -6.13 -9.81 -19.29
N ILE A 89 -7.23 -9.07 -19.39
CA ILE A 89 -8.59 -9.59 -19.29
C ILE A 89 -9.28 -9.41 -20.65
N PRO A 90 -9.60 -10.50 -21.36
CA PRO A 90 -9.95 -10.42 -22.78
C PRO A 90 -11.35 -9.85 -23.11
N ARG A 91 -12.23 -9.70 -22.12
CA ARG A 91 -13.63 -9.26 -22.35
C ARG A 91 -13.98 -7.88 -21.78
N VAL A 92 -13.00 -7.19 -21.22
CA VAL A 92 -13.18 -5.80 -20.76
C VAL A 92 -12.73 -4.83 -21.84
N HIS A 93 -13.12 -3.56 -21.76
CA HIS A 93 -12.71 -2.55 -22.74
C HIS A 93 -11.22 -2.17 -22.63
N GLY A 94 -10.62 -2.41 -21.46
CA GLY A 94 -9.18 -2.31 -21.24
C GLY A 94 -8.82 -2.85 -19.85
N SER A 95 -7.66 -3.44 -19.74
CA SER A 95 -7.10 -3.91 -18.46
C SER A 95 -5.61 -3.68 -18.39
N ALA A 96 -5.10 -3.39 -17.21
CA ALA A 96 -3.69 -3.23 -16.95
C ALA A 96 -3.33 -3.72 -15.55
N MET A 97 -2.14 -4.28 -15.39
CA MET A 97 -1.54 -4.59 -14.10
C MET A 97 -0.31 -3.70 -13.92
N PHE A 98 -0.24 -3.03 -12.79
CA PHE A 98 0.96 -2.31 -12.39
C PHE A 98 1.53 -2.96 -11.13
N THR A 99 2.81 -3.32 -11.21
CA THR A 99 3.55 -3.96 -10.12
C THR A 99 4.70 -3.07 -9.67
N ARG A 100 4.81 -2.86 -8.36
CA ARG A 100 5.94 -2.18 -7.72
C ARG A 100 6.44 -3.01 -6.55
N GLY A 101 7.48 -3.78 -6.77
CA GLY A 101 7.92 -4.82 -5.82
C GLY A 101 6.81 -5.83 -5.59
N GLN A 102 6.33 -5.94 -4.36
CA GLN A 102 5.21 -6.84 -4.00
C GLN A 102 3.82 -6.20 -4.19
N THR A 103 3.75 -4.89 -4.35
CA THR A 103 2.46 -4.22 -4.54
C THR A 103 1.97 -4.39 -5.97
N GLN A 104 0.76 -4.92 -6.13
CA GLN A 104 0.09 -5.13 -7.42
C GLN A 104 -1.26 -4.43 -7.46
N ILE A 105 -1.51 -3.69 -8.51
CA ILE A 105 -2.78 -3.01 -8.76
C ILE A 105 -3.28 -3.39 -10.14
N CYS A 106 -4.45 -4.01 -10.19
CA CYS A 106 -5.17 -4.26 -11.44
C CYS A 106 -6.10 -3.09 -11.73
N ASN A 107 -5.98 -2.51 -12.92
CA ASN A 107 -6.88 -1.48 -13.40
C ASN A 107 -7.76 -2.02 -14.53
N ILE A 108 -9.07 -1.82 -14.40
CA ILE A 108 -10.04 -2.22 -15.40
C ILE A 108 -10.73 -0.98 -15.93
N CYS A 109 -10.73 -0.85 -17.26
CA CYS A 109 -11.37 0.25 -17.96
C CYS A 109 -12.71 -0.21 -18.56
N THR A 110 -13.73 0.61 -18.36
CA THR A 110 -15.05 0.46 -18.99
C THR A 110 -15.36 1.73 -19.80
N LEU A 111 -15.77 1.55 -21.02
CA LEU A 111 -16.22 2.61 -21.93
C LEU A 111 -17.75 2.55 -22.07
N ALA A 112 -18.37 3.72 -22.13
CA ALA A 112 -19.80 3.86 -22.31
C ALA A 112 -20.14 5.07 -23.19
N PRO A 113 -21.34 5.19 -23.73
CA PRO A 113 -21.79 6.42 -24.38
C PRO A 113 -21.70 7.62 -23.44
N LEU A 114 -21.54 8.82 -23.99
CA LEU A 114 -21.47 10.07 -23.19
C LEU A 114 -22.71 10.30 -22.29
N SER A 115 -23.87 9.75 -22.67
CA SER A 115 -25.08 9.78 -21.84
C SER A 115 -24.92 9.11 -20.47
N GLU A 116 -23.95 8.19 -20.34
CA GLU A 116 -23.64 7.45 -19.12
C GLU A 116 -22.55 8.14 -18.28
N ALA A 117 -22.10 9.33 -18.68
CA ALA A 117 -21.15 10.12 -17.89
C ALA A 117 -21.78 10.50 -16.54
N GLN A 118 -20.96 10.57 -15.51
CA GLN A 118 -21.41 10.90 -14.16
C GLN A 118 -22.01 12.31 -14.13
N LYS A 119 -23.27 12.42 -13.72
CA LYS A 119 -23.89 13.73 -13.44
C LYS A 119 -23.43 14.25 -12.10
N LEU A 120 -22.98 15.49 -12.09
CA LEU A 120 -22.62 16.22 -10.87
C LEU A 120 -23.81 17.08 -10.46
N ASP A 121 -24.31 16.85 -9.26
CA ASP A 121 -25.47 17.57 -8.71
C ASP A 121 -25.02 18.31 -7.43
N GLY A 122 -24.16 19.31 -7.62
CA GLY A 122 -23.63 20.19 -6.60
C GLY A 122 -24.15 21.62 -6.74
N LEU A 123 -24.26 22.34 -5.63
CA LEU A 123 -24.78 23.72 -5.65
C LEU A 123 -23.80 24.72 -6.31
N ASP A 124 -22.50 24.41 -6.30
CA ASP A 124 -21.43 25.32 -6.74
C ASP A 124 -20.56 24.75 -7.87
N GLU A 125 -21.00 23.68 -8.55
CA GLU A 125 -20.20 23.06 -9.59
C GLU A 125 -20.40 23.73 -10.95
N ALA A 126 -19.32 24.19 -11.55
CA ALA A 126 -19.30 24.75 -12.90
C ALA A 126 -19.49 23.65 -13.96
N GLU A 127 -19.08 22.41 -13.66
CA GLU A 127 -19.25 21.25 -14.52
C GLU A 127 -20.42 20.40 -14.02
N THR A 128 -21.38 20.13 -14.89
CA THR A 128 -22.57 19.33 -14.58
C THR A 128 -22.38 17.84 -14.92
N VAL A 129 -21.33 17.52 -15.68
CA VAL A 129 -21.05 16.16 -16.18
C VAL A 129 -19.57 15.87 -16.09
N LYS A 130 -19.24 14.69 -15.59
CA LYS A 130 -17.88 14.18 -15.47
C LYS A 130 -17.71 12.97 -16.39
N ARG A 131 -16.94 13.14 -17.45
CA ARG A 131 -16.70 12.11 -18.48
C ARG A 131 -15.74 11.02 -18.02
N TYR A 132 -14.73 11.37 -17.24
CA TYR A 132 -13.74 10.42 -16.69
C TYR A 132 -13.95 10.21 -15.20
N MET A 133 -14.00 8.95 -14.80
CA MET A 133 -14.16 8.52 -13.42
C MET A 133 -13.04 7.53 -13.08
N HIS A 134 -12.37 7.74 -11.95
CA HIS A 134 -11.38 6.80 -11.44
C HIS A 134 -11.74 6.38 -10.02
N HIS A 135 -11.97 5.09 -9.83
CA HIS A 135 -12.23 4.49 -8.53
C HIS A 135 -11.01 3.67 -8.09
N TYR A 136 -10.74 3.68 -6.80
CA TYR A 136 -9.66 2.92 -6.20
C TYR A 136 -10.18 2.11 -5.02
N ASN A 137 -9.84 0.82 -4.98
CA ASN A 137 -10.20 -0.09 -3.92
C ASN A 137 -8.94 -0.68 -3.28
N PHE A 138 -8.95 -0.74 -1.94
CA PHE A 138 -7.90 -1.36 -1.14
C PHE A 138 -8.54 -2.39 -0.21
N PRO A 139 -8.90 -3.57 -0.73
CA PRO A 139 -9.54 -4.62 0.06
C PRO A 139 -8.56 -5.21 1.09
N SER A 140 -9.10 -5.70 2.20
CA SER A 140 -8.30 -6.24 3.30
C SER A 140 -7.44 -7.44 2.91
N TYR A 141 -7.90 -8.25 1.96
CA TYR A 141 -7.13 -9.40 1.47
C TYR A 141 -5.79 -9.00 0.85
N SER A 142 -5.67 -7.79 0.31
CA SER A 142 -4.43 -7.29 -0.29
C SER A 142 -3.25 -7.19 0.68
N VAL A 143 -3.53 -7.14 1.97
CA VAL A 143 -2.53 -7.14 3.06
C VAL A 143 -2.63 -8.40 3.95
N GLY A 144 -3.36 -9.44 3.50
CA GLY A 144 -3.54 -10.68 4.24
C GLY A 144 -4.46 -10.57 5.46
N GLU A 145 -5.32 -9.55 5.53
CA GLU A 145 -6.23 -9.34 6.66
C GLU A 145 -7.67 -9.76 6.32
N THR A 146 -8.40 -10.19 7.32
CA THR A 146 -9.84 -10.47 7.23
C THR A 146 -10.62 -9.34 7.91
N LYS A 147 -11.34 -8.53 7.12
CA LYS A 147 -12.18 -7.42 7.62
C LYS A 147 -13.50 -7.36 6.86
N PRO A 148 -14.59 -6.89 7.49
CA PRO A 148 -15.84 -6.61 6.78
C PRO A 148 -15.64 -5.56 5.69
N SER A 149 -16.20 -5.81 4.49
CA SER A 149 -16.25 -4.80 3.42
C SER A 149 -17.41 -3.85 3.67
N ARG A 150 -17.12 -2.57 3.89
CA ARG A 150 -18.11 -1.51 4.20
C ARG A 150 -18.10 -0.37 3.19
N GLY A 151 -17.61 -0.62 1.98
CA GLY A 151 -17.38 0.40 0.97
C GLY A 151 -16.06 1.16 1.16
N PRO A 152 -15.73 2.11 0.24
CA PRO A 152 -14.46 2.82 0.23
C PRO A 152 -14.36 3.79 1.42
N GLY A 153 -13.24 3.75 2.11
CA GLY A 153 -12.88 4.72 3.13
C GLY A 153 -12.30 6.02 2.54
N ARG A 154 -11.97 6.98 3.39
CA ARG A 154 -11.41 8.27 2.94
C ARG A 154 -10.08 8.12 2.21
N ARG A 155 -9.29 7.12 2.56
CA ARG A 155 -8.01 6.81 1.89
C ARG A 155 -8.23 6.39 0.45
N GLU A 156 -9.16 5.47 0.21
CA GLU A 156 -9.49 4.99 -1.13
C GLU A 156 -10.06 6.11 -2.00
N ILE A 157 -10.96 6.93 -1.45
CA ILE A 157 -11.51 8.09 -2.14
C ILE A 157 -10.39 9.08 -2.53
N GLY A 158 -9.47 9.38 -1.61
CA GLY A 158 -8.35 10.28 -1.84
C GLY A 158 -7.36 9.74 -2.89
N HIS A 159 -7.05 8.45 -2.85
CA HIS A 159 -6.18 7.80 -3.85
C HIS A 159 -6.83 7.78 -5.24
N GLY A 160 -8.13 7.48 -5.33
CA GLY A 160 -8.88 7.55 -6.59
C GLY A 160 -8.86 8.94 -7.19
N ALA A 161 -9.14 9.97 -6.39
CA ALA A 161 -9.12 11.36 -6.82
C ALA A 161 -7.71 11.84 -7.25
N LEU A 162 -6.65 11.34 -6.59
CA LEU A 162 -5.27 11.66 -6.96
C LEU A 162 -4.92 11.06 -8.33
N ALA A 163 -5.25 9.78 -8.53
CA ALA A 163 -5.03 9.08 -9.81
C ALA A 163 -5.82 9.71 -10.94
N GLU A 164 -7.08 10.07 -10.69
CA GLU A 164 -7.93 10.76 -11.66
C GLU A 164 -7.30 12.07 -12.14
N ARG A 165 -6.90 12.94 -11.21
CA ARG A 165 -6.26 14.21 -11.55
C ARG A 165 -4.94 14.05 -12.31
N ALA A 166 -4.18 13.00 -12.01
CA ALA A 166 -2.92 12.71 -12.70
C ALA A 166 -3.15 12.26 -14.15
N LEU A 167 -4.26 11.57 -14.44
CA LEU A 167 -4.57 11.04 -15.76
C LEU A 167 -5.34 12.03 -16.66
N LEU A 168 -6.12 12.93 -16.09
CA LEU A 168 -6.92 13.91 -16.84
C LEU A 168 -6.15 14.62 -17.98
N PRO A 169 -4.90 15.10 -17.78
CA PRO A 169 -4.16 15.81 -18.82
C PRO A 169 -3.73 14.96 -20.01
N VAL A 170 -3.71 13.64 -19.86
CA VAL A 170 -3.25 12.70 -20.90
C VAL A 170 -4.39 11.93 -21.57
N LEU A 171 -5.63 12.15 -21.13
CA LEU A 171 -6.80 11.55 -21.77
C LEU A 171 -7.08 12.23 -23.14
N PRO A 172 -7.52 11.44 -24.14
CA PRO A 172 -7.94 12.02 -25.41
C PRO A 172 -9.15 12.94 -25.21
N SER A 173 -9.25 13.96 -26.05
CA SER A 173 -10.38 14.88 -26.06
C SER A 173 -11.69 14.16 -26.41
N GLU A 174 -12.82 14.76 -26.04
CA GLU A 174 -14.14 14.20 -26.39
C GLU A 174 -14.35 14.09 -27.91
N ALA A 175 -13.79 15.04 -28.67
CA ALA A 175 -13.88 15.02 -30.14
C ALA A 175 -13.10 13.85 -30.77
N GLU A 176 -11.99 13.46 -30.14
CA GLU A 176 -11.15 12.33 -30.60
C GLU A 176 -11.66 10.98 -30.09
N PHE A 177 -12.25 10.98 -28.91
CA PHE A 177 -12.70 9.76 -28.24
C PHE A 177 -14.03 10.01 -27.51
N PRO A 178 -15.17 9.90 -28.20
CA PRO A 178 -16.49 10.31 -27.71
C PRO A 178 -17.13 9.26 -26.77
N TYR A 179 -16.42 8.87 -25.72
CA TYR A 179 -16.88 7.92 -24.71
C TYR A 179 -16.74 8.47 -23.30
N ALA A 180 -17.66 8.11 -22.43
CA ALA A 180 -17.44 8.17 -21.00
C ALA A 180 -16.48 7.05 -20.61
N ILE A 181 -15.49 7.36 -19.77
CA ILE A 181 -14.42 6.44 -19.36
C ILE A 181 -14.53 6.23 -17.86
N ARG A 182 -14.67 4.99 -17.44
CA ARG A 182 -14.60 4.60 -16.03
C ARG A 182 -13.48 3.61 -15.82
N THR A 183 -12.55 3.95 -14.93
CA THR A 183 -11.49 3.05 -14.51
C THR A 183 -11.67 2.66 -13.04
N VAL A 184 -11.37 1.40 -12.73
CA VAL A 184 -11.39 0.87 -11.38
C VAL A 184 -10.03 0.23 -11.12
N SER A 185 -9.31 0.78 -10.17
CA SER A 185 -8.04 0.22 -9.69
C SER A 185 -8.29 -0.61 -8.43
N GLU A 186 -8.00 -1.90 -8.51
CA GLU A 186 -8.13 -2.86 -7.42
C GLU A 186 -6.75 -3.28 -6.95
N THR A 187 -6.45 -3.12 -5.67
CA THR A 187 -5.19 -3.58 -5.09
C THR A 187 -5.27 -5.07 -4.80
N PHE A 188 -4.44 -5.88 -5.48
CA PHE A 188 -4.40 -7.33 -5.31
C PHE A 188 -3.46 -7.73 -4.20
N GLU A 189 -2.31 -7.07 -4.12
CA GLU A 189 -1.31 -7.31 -3.08
C GLU A 189 -0.65 -5.99 -2.67
N SER A 190 -0.34 -5.86 -1.39
CA SER A 190 0.42 -4.74 -0.86
C SER A 190 1.18 -5.14 0.39
N ASN A 191 2.41 -4.73 0.49
CA ASN A 191 3.24 -4.92 1.67
C ASN A 191 3.17 -3.76 2.69
N GLY A 192 2.16 -2.92 2.58
CA GLY A 192 1.90 -1.81 3.50
C GLY A 192 2.43 -0.46 3.05
#